data_35a625b055148c35139fb4b9925f1da6
#
_entry.id   35a625b055148c35139fb4b9925f1da6
#
_cell.length_a   1.000
_cell.length_b   1.000
_cell.length_c   1.000
_cell.angle_alpha   90.00
_cell.angle_beta   90.00
_cell.angle_gamma   90.00
#
_symmetry.space_group_name_H-M   'P 1'
#
loop_
_entity.id
_entity.type
_entity.pdbx_description
1 polymer ?
#
loop_
_entity_poly.entity_id
_entity_poly.type
_entity_poly.pdbx_seq_one_letter_code
_entity_poly.pdbx_strand_id
1 'polypeptide(L)'
;MDYKKTNAARTTISRDMEELSQQFEGNVYELISVLKKRAKQISSEIKEELIAKLDEFATPSDTLEEVFENQEQTEISRFYERLPKPTLIAIQEMLEDEIYMREEAEKEKEIELE
;
A
#
# COMPACT_ATOMS: atom_id res chain seq x y z
N MET A 1 -9.22 1.50 -2.86
CA MET A 1 -9.30 0.55 -1.75
C MET A 1 -9.20 1.28 -0.42
N ASP A 2 -10.00 0.88 0.54
CA ASP A 2 -9.98 1.53 1.86
C ASP A 2 -9.04 0.76 2.80
N TYR A 3 -7.84 1.25 2.96
CA TYR A 3 -6.83 0.61 3.80
C TYR A 3 -7.13 0.66 5.29
N LYS A 4 -8.14 1.44 5.68
CA LYS A 4 -8.61 1.49 7.07
C LYS A 4 -9.28 0.20 7.49
N LYS A 5 -9.80 -0.53 6.52
CA LYS A 5 -10.53 -1.79 6.75
C LYS A 5 -9.67 -3.03 6.48
N THR A 6 -8.38 -2.84 6.32
CA THR A 6 -7.49 -3.97 6.08
C THR A 6 -7.43 -4.88 7.31
N ASN A 7 -7.31 -6.18 7.06
CA ASN A 7 -7.10 -7.17 8.12
C ASN A 7 -5.62 -7.42 8.38
N ALA A 8 -4.74 -6.66 7.73
CA ALA A 8 -3.30 -6.84 7.88
C ALA A 8 -2.83 -6.58 9.31
N ALA A 9 -1.86 -7.36 9.75
CA ALA A 9 -1.22 -7.14 11.05
C ALA A 9 -0.43 -5.83 11.02
N ARG A 10 -0.39 -5.15 12.15
CA ARG A 10 0.39 -3.90 12.26
C ARG A 10 1.88 -4.15 12.46
N THR A 11 2.22 -5.35 12.85
CA THR A 11 3.60 -5.75 13.08
C THR A 11 3.94 -6.94 12.21
N THR A 12 5.22 -7.16 11.99
CA THR A 12 5.69 -8.31 11.24
C THR A 12 5.40 -9.58 12.05
N ILE A 13 4.76 -10.53 11.42
CA ILE A 13 4.47 -11.84 12.03
C ILE A 13 5.02 -12.93 11.13
N SER A 14 5.20 -14.11 11.70
CA SER A 14 5.68 -15.25 10.92
C SER A 14 4.67 -15.66 9.87
N ARG A 15 5.17 -16.01 8.68
CA ARG A 15 4.32 -16.40 7.54
C ARG A 15 4.81 -17.73 6.99
N ASP A 16 3.87 -18.50 6.47
CA ASP A 16 4.19 -19.69 5.71
C ASP A 16 4.44 -19.30 4.27
N MET A 17 5.70 -19.06 3.94
CA MET A 17 6.09 -18.63 2.59
C MET A 17 5.88 -19.75 1.56
N GLU A 18 5.98 -20.98 1.98
CA GLU A 18 5.75 -22.10 1.09
C GLU A 18 4.29 -22.12 0.63
N GLU A 19 3.36 -21.95 1.56
CA GLU A 19 1.94 -21.87 1.23
C GLU A 19 1.64 -20.70 0.31
N LEU A 20 2.19 -19.53 0.62
CA LEU A 20 1.99 -18.33 -0.21
C LEU A 20 2.56 -18.51 -1.62
N SER A 21 3.67 -19.24 -1.74
CA SER A 21 4.32 -19.45 -3.04
C SER A 21 3.61 -20.47 -3.92
N GLN A 22 2.62 -21.19 -3.40
CA GLN A 22 1.86 -22.18 -4.19
C GLN A 22 1.24 -21.58 -5.44
N GLN A 23 0.80 -20.32 -5.38
CA GLN A 23 0.24 -19.65 -6.54
C GLN A 23 1.27 -19.44 -7.65
N PHE A 24 2.55 -19.59 -7.33
CA PHE A 24 3.67 -19.41 -8.26
C PHE A 24 4.45 -20.72 -8.42
N GLU A 25 3.79 -21.84 -8.25
CA GLU A 25 4.40 -23.18 -8.37
C GLU A 25 5.62 -23.36 -7.43
N GLY A 26 5.57 -22.72 -6.27
CA GLY A 26 6.63 -22.80 -5.28
C GLY A 26 7.77 -21.81 -5.49
N ASN A 27 7.64 -20.90 -6.46
CA ASN A 27 8.69 -19.92 -6.74
C ASN A 27 8.57 -18.71 -5.80
N VAL A 28 9.34 -18.74 -4.71
CA VAL A 28 9.34 -17.67 -3.71
C VAL A 28 9.81 -16.33 -4.28
N TYR A 29 10.75 -16.35 -5.23
CA TYR A 29 11.25 -15.12 -5.85
C TYR A 29 10.16 -14.40 -6.63
N GLU A 30 9.34 -15.16 -7.34
CA GLU A 30 8.21 -14.60 -8.07
C GLU A 30 7.17 -14.02 -7.11
N LEU A 31 6.88 -14.73 -6.02
CA LEU A 31 6.01 -14.25 -4.96
C LEU A 31 6.49 -12.91 -4.41
N ILE A 32 7.77 -12.81 -4.07
CA ILE A 32 8.34 -11.58 -3.52
C ILE A 32 8.27 -10.44 -4.53
N SER A 33 8.52 -10.73 -5.80
CA SER A 33 8.44 -9.73 -6.87
C SER A 33 7.04 -9.15 -6.99
N VAL A 34 6.01 -9.99 -6.93
CA VAL A 34 4.62 -9.55 -6.99
C VAL A 34 4.26 -8.72 -5.76
N LEU A 35 4.65 -9.19 -4.57
CA LEU A 35 4.40 -8.46 -3.33
C LEU A 35 5.08 -7.10 -3.34
N LYS A 36 6.29 -7.02 -3.86
CA LYS A 36 7.02 -5.75 -3.98
C LYS A 36 6.27 -4.76 -4.86
N LYS A 37 5.80 -5.19 -6.01
CA LYS A 37 5.05 -4.32 -6.92
C LYS A 37 3.75 -3.84 -6.28
N ARG A 38 3.04 -4.74 -5.62
CA ARG A 38 1.79 -4.37 -4.96
C ARG A 38 2.03 -3.42 -3.79
N ALA A 39 3.04 -3.69 -2.97
CA ALA A 39 3.38 -2.82 -1.85
C ALA A 39 3.74 -1.42 -2.33
N LYS A 40 4.44 -1.30 -3.45
CA LYS A 40 4.78 -0.02 -4.04
C LYS A 40 3.54 0.75 -4.49
N GLN A 41 2.56 0.06 -5.09
CA GLN A 41 1.29 0.66 -5.48
C GLN A 41 0.54 1.16 -4.25
N ILE A 42 0.44 0.34 -3.21
CA ILE A 42 -0.25 0.69 -1.98
C ILE A 42 0.42 1.91 -1.33
N SER A 43 1.73 1.91 -1.27
CA SER A 43 2.49 3.03 -0.70
C SER A 43 2.20 4.33 -1.44
N SER A 44 2.16 4.29 -2.77
CA SER A 44 1.86 5.46 -3.59
C SER A 44 0.44 5.95 -3.37
N GLU A 45 -0.52 5.04 -3.31
CA GLU A 45 -1.93 5.39 -3.08
C GLU A 45 -2.15 6.01 -1.71
N ILE A 46 -1.53 5.44 -0.68
CA ILE A 46 -1.63 5.97 0.68
C ILE A 46 -1.01 7.36 0.74
N LYS A 47 0.14 7.54 0.10
CA LYS A 47 0.82 8.84 0.07
C LYS A 47 -0.03 9.90 -0.62
N GLU A 48 -0.61 9.57 -1.75
CA GLU A 48 -1.48 10.49 -2.48
C GLU A 48 -2.72 10.86 -1.66
N GLU A 49 -3.33 9.87 -1.02
CA GLU A 49 -4.49 10.10 -0.18
C GLU A 49 -4.13 10.98 1.02
N LEU A 50 -3.00 10.72 1.64
CA LEU A 50 -2.53 11.51 2.78
C LEU A 50 -2.30 12.97 2.37
N ILE A 51 -1.61 13.19 1.24
CA ILE A 51 -1.35 14.55 0.75
C ILE A 51 -2.66 15.28 0.46
N ALA A 52 -3.61 14.61 -0.19
CA ALA A 52 -4.90 15.20 -0.50
C ALA A 52 -5.65 15.59 0.79
N LYS A 53 -5.60 14.74 1.80
CA LYS A 53 -6.24 15.01 3.08
C LYS A 53 -5.58 16.16 3.82
N LEU A 54 -4.25 16.22 3.81
CA LEU A 54 -3.53 17.31 4.44
C LEU A 54 -3.82 18.63 3.75
N ASP A 55 -3.96 18.64 2.43
CA ASP A 55 -4.29 19.84 1.68
C ASP A 55 -5.69 20.36 1.99
N GLU A 56 -6.64 19.46 2.26
CA GLU A 56 -7.99 19.86 2.65
C GLU A 56 -8.00 20.68 3.94
N PHE A 57 -7.08 20.39 4.84
CA PHE A 57 -7.00 21.06 6.13
C PHE A 57 -5.85 22.07 6.21
N ALA A 58 -5.19 22.34 5.08
CA ALA A 58 -4.14 23.35 5.07
C ALA A 58 -4.74 24.73 5.26
N THR A 59 -4.16 25.50 6.16
CA THR A 59 -4.59 26.88 6.36
C THR A 59 -3.87 27.76 5.36
N PRO A 60 -4.59 28.62 4.65
CA PRO A 60 -3.97 29.49 3.64
C PRO A 60 -3.21 30.66 4.27
N SER A 61 -3.20 30.75 5.58
CA SER A 61 -2.63 31.86 6.27
C SER A 61 -1.23 31.59 6.77
N ASP A 62 -0.34 32.51 6.52
CA ASP A 62 1.04 32.42 6.93
C ASP A 62 1.26 32.95 8.33
N THR A 63 0.20 33.10 9.09
CA THR A 63 0.26 33.87 10.33
C THR A 63 0.27 33.00 11.57
N LEU A 64 -0.13 33.60 12.64
CA LEU A 64 -0.21 33.03 13.97
C LEU A 64 -0.95 31.68 14.03
N GLU A 65 -1.77 31.40 13.05
CA GLU A 65 -2.51 30.14 12.98
C GLU A 65 -1.61 28.94 12.74
N GLU A 66 -0.45 29.17 12.16
CA GLU A 66 0.53 28.09 11.98
C GLU A 66 1.02 27.56 13.31
N VAL A 67 0.98 28.38 14.34
CA VAL A 67 1.44 28.00 15.67
C VAL A 67 0.44 27.08 16.36
N PHE A 68 -0.83 27.27 16.05
CA PHE A 68 -1.88 26.41 16.62
C PHE A 68 -2.10 25.19 15.75
N GLU A 69 -1.32 25.13 14.69
CA GLU A 69 -1.25 24.12 13.89
C GLU A 69 -2.23 23.23 13.83
N ASN A 70 -2.68 23.09 12.95
CA ASN A 70 -3.51 22.13 12.41
C ASN A 70 -3.48 20.85 13.20
N GLN A 71 -4.22 20.81 14.28
CA GLN A 71 -4.46 19.59 15.02
C GLN A 71 -5.05 18.55 14.08
N GLU A 72 -5.88 18.97 13.15
CA GLU A 72 -6.47 18.09 12.15
C GLU A 72 -5.41 17.45 11.28
N GLN A 73 -4.42 18.21 10.82
CA GLN A 73 -3.32 17.64 10.03
C GLN A 73 -2.50 16.67 10.85
N THR A 74 -2.24 17.01 12.11
CA THR A 74 -1.49 16.13 13.00
C THR A 74 -2.24 14.82 13.24
N GLU A 75 -3.53 14.89 13.48
CA GLU A 75 -4.36 13.71 13.68
C GLU A 75 -4.43 12.84 12.44
N ILE A 76 -4.53 13.44 11.27
CA ILE A 76 -4.53 12.73 10.00
C ILE A 76 -3.21 12.01 9.80
N SER A 77 -2.10 12.70 10.01
CA SER A 77 -0.77 12.09 9.89
C SER A 77 -0.60 10.92 10.84
N ARG A 78 -1.02 11.07 12.08
CA ARG A 78 -0.96 9.99 13.06
C ARG A 78 -1.81 8.80 12.65
N PHE A 79 -2.98 9.07 12.11
CA PHE A 79 -3.87 8.02 11.64
C PHE A 79 -3.18 7.18 10.56
N TYR A 80 -2.59 7.85 9.56
CA TYR A 80 -1.93 7.13 8.46
C TYR A 80 -0.65 6.43 8.93
N GLU A 81 0.04 6.98 9.91
CA GLU A 81 1.21 6.32 10.50
C GLU A 81 0.86 5.04 11.25
N ARG A 82 -0.37 4.94 11.76
CA ARG A 82 -0.83 3.75 12.46
C ARG A 82 -1.31 2.65 11.54
N LEU A 83 -1.49 2.93 10.27
CA LEU A 83 -1.87 1.90 9.32
C LEU A 83 -0.75 0.85 9.20
N PRO A 84 -1.11 -0.41 8.93
CA PRO A 84 -0.10 -1.41 8.66
C PRO A 84 0.79 -0.97 7.50
N LYS A 85 2.03 -1.41 7.51
CA LYS A 85 2.96 -1.08 6.43
C LYS A 85 2.44 -1.64 5.10
N PRO A 86 2.72 -0.97 3.98
CA PRO A 86 2.27 -1.44 2.66
C PRO A 86 2.67 -2.88 2.35
N THR A 87 3.85 -3.31 2.81
CA THR A 87 4.28 -4.69 2.63
C THR A 87 3.38 -5.67 3.34
N LEU A 88 2.94 -5.35 4.56
CA LEU A 88 2.05 -6.20 5.33
C LEU A 88 0.64 -6.24 4.73
N ILE A 89 0.19 -5.11 4.20
CA ILE A 89 -1.10 -5.05 3.52
C ILE A 89 -1.06 -5.92 2.26
N ALA A 90 0.03 -5.84 1.48
CA ALA A 90 0.20 -6.66 0.28
C ALA A 90 0.17 -8.15 0.60
N ILE A 91 0.84 -8.56 1.67
CA ILE A 91 0.84 -9.96 2.09
C ILE A 91 -0.57 -10.41 2.47
N GLN A 92 -1.30 -9.57 3.19
CA GLN A 92 -2.67 -9.89 3.59
C GLN A 92 -3.60 -10.00 2.38
N GLU A 93 -3.43 -9.11 1.40
CA GLU A 93 -4.19 -9.19 0.15
C GLU A 93 -3.90 -10.49 -0.60
N MET A 94 -2.65 -10.92 -0.58
CA MET A 94 -2.27 -12.19 -1.22
C MET A 94 -2.95 -13.37 -0.52
N LEU A 95 -3.01 -13.35 0.81
CA LEU A 95 -3.68 -14.39 1.59
C LEU A 95 -5.18 -14.43 1.33
N GLU A 96 -5.78 -13.29 1.04
CA GLU A 96 -7.22 -13.16 0.78
C GLU A 96 -7.56 -13.26 -0.72
N ASP A 97 -6.58 -13.58 -1.55
CA ASP A 97 -6.72 -13.70 -3.02
C ASP A 97 -7.27 -12.41 -3.66
N GLU A 98 -6.88 -11.27 -3.12
CA GLU A 98 -7.35 -9.99 -3.63
C GLU A 98 -6.41 -9.33 -4.62
N ILE A 99 -5.27 -9.95 -4.93
CA ILE A 99 -4.30 -9.40 -5.88
C ILE A 99 -4.57 -9.96 -7.27
N TYR A 100 -4.83 -9.05 -8.21
CA TYR A 100 -4.93 -9.41 -9.62
C TYR A 100 -3.53 -9.39 -10.22
N MET A 101 -3.15 -10.49 -10.87
CA MET A 101 -1.84 -10.62 -11.47
C MET A 101 -1.96 -10.80 -12.98
N ARG A 102 -1.05 -10.14 -13.69
CA ARG A 102 -0.97 -10.26 -15.14
C ARG A 102 0.47 -10.62 -15.51
N GLU A 103 0.62 -11.61 -16.37
CA GLU A 103 1.95 -12.04 -16.78
C GLU A 103 2.62 -11.01 -17.69
N GLU A 104 3.89 -10.72 -17.41
CA GLU A 104 4.66 -9.76 -18.20
C GLU A 104 4.83 -10.19 -19.66
N ALA A 105 4.87 -11.48 -19.92
CA ALA A 105 4.99 -12.01 -21.27
C ALA A 105 3.82 -11.55 -22.16
N GLU A 106 2.62 -11.44 -21.61
CA GLU A 106 1.46 -10.95 -22.34
C GLU A 106 1.60 -9.46 -22.64
N LYS A 107 2.15 -8.73 -21.70
CA LYS A 107 2.38 -7.29 -21.83
C LYS A 107 3.41 -7.00 -22.92
N GLU A 108 4.49 -7.75 -22.93
CA GLU A 108 5.52 -7.62 -23.94
C GLU A 108 5.01 -7.94 -25.33
N LYS A 109 4.18 -8.97 -25.46
CA LYS A 109 3.56 -9.32 -26.73
C LYS A 109 2.61 -8.23 -27.23
N GLU A 110 1.86 -7.62 -26.35
CA GLU A 110 0.99 -6.51 -26.71
C GLU A 110 1.77 -5.31 -27.22
N ILE A 111 2.92 -5.03 -26.62
CA ILE A 111 3.80 -3.95 -27.03
C ILE A 111 4.42 -4.23 -28.38
N GLU A 112 4.87 -5.46 -28.62
CA GLU A 112 5.48 -5.85 -29.88
C GLU A 112 4.50 -5.83 -31.04
N LEU A 113 3.21 -6.02 -30.78
CA LEU A 113 2.18 -6.01 -31.79
C LEU A 113 1.72 -4.59 -32.17
N GLU A 114 2.09 -3.63 -31.40
CA GLU A 114 1.85 -2.22 -31.70
C GLU A 114 2.96 -1.65 -32.59
#